data_455f2c3c46803ff2b01afd6d73498760
#
_entry.id   455f2c3c46803ff2b01afd6d73498760
#
_cell.length_a   1.000
_cell.length_b   1.000
_cell.length_c   1.000
_cell.angle_alpha   90.00
_cell.angle_beta   90.00
_cell.angle_gamma   90.00
#
_symmetry.space_group_name_H-M   'P 1'
#
loop_
_entity.id
_entity.type
_entity.pdbx_description
1 polymer ?
#
loop_
_entity_poly.entity_id
_entity_poly.type
_entity_poly.pdbx_seq_one_letter_code
_entity_poly.pdbx_strand_id
1 'polypeptide(L)'
;MNADQIIKHLDLQPHPEGGWYRQTHIDNAQPRANGTCIYFLLKEGESSHWHKVDATEIWHYYAGAPLILSLAETDQGPATEHLLTPDLSKGAPQLIVPINHWQKARSTGAFTLVG
;
A
#
# COMPACT_ATOMS: atom_id res chain seq x y z
N MET A 1 -3.19 -19.65 -0.20
CA MET A 1 -2.92 -19.20 -1.57
C MET A 1 -1.62 -18.39 -1.56
N ASN A 2 -0.71 -18.62 -2.47
CA ASN A 2 0.53 -17.88 -2.55
C ASN A 2 0.38 -16.58 -3.37
N ALA A 3 1.43 -15.76 -3.39
CA ALA A 3 1.39 -14.47 -4.08
C ALA A 3 1.05 -14.59 -5.57
N ASP A 4 1.66 -15.54 -6.28
CA ASP A 4 1.43 -15.71 -7.72
C ASP A 4 -0.01 -16.12 -8.02
N GLN A 5 -0.59 -16.95 -7.17
CA GLN A 5 -2.01 -17.33 -7.29
C GLN A 5 -2.93 -16.12 -7.07
N ILE A 6 -2.63 -15.27 -6.10
CA ILE A 6 -3.41 -14.06 -5.84
C ILE A 6 -3.30 -13.09 -7.01
N ILE A 7 -2.11 -12.89 -7.56
CA ILE A 7 -1.90 -12.04 -8.73
C ILE A 7 -2.79 -12.51 -9.89
N LYS A 8 -2.83 -13.81 -10.12
CA LYS A 8 -3.65 -14.39 -11.18
C LYS A 8 -5.15 -14.24 -10.90
N HIS A 9 -5.59 -14.59 -9.69
CA HIS A 9 -7.01 -14.54 -9.31
C HIS A 9 -7.57 -13.13 -9.34
N LEU A 10 -6.81 -12.14 -8.89
CA LEU A 10 -7.25 -10.75 -8.85
C LEU A 10 -6.85 -9.97 -10.10
N ASP A 11 -6.19 -10.62 -11.06
CA ASP A 11 -5.74 -9.99 -12.31
C ASP A 11 -4.89 -8.75 -12.03
N LEU A 12 -3.86 -8.91 -11.21
CA LEU A 12 -2.96 -7.81 -10.86
C LEU A 12 -1.89 -7.61 -11.92
N GLN A 13 -1.53 -6.36 -12.15
CA GLN A 13 -0.49 -5.95 -13.10
C GLN A 13 0.65 -5.27 -12.36
N PRO A 14 1.88 -5.23 -12.92
CA PRO A 14 2.96 -4.51 -12.29
C PRO A 14 2.62 -3.03 -12.06
N HIS A 15 2.94 -2.55 -10.85
CA HIS A 15 2.74 -1.14 -10.49
C HIS A 15 4.01 -0.32 -10.82
N PRO A 16 3.86 0.90 -11.34
CA PRO A 16 5.03 1.76 -11.65
C PRO A 16 5.94 2.04 -10.46
N GLU A 17 5.38 2.09 -9.24
CA GLU A 17 6.13 2.36 -8.01
C GLU A 17 6.63 1.08 -7.33
N GLY A 18 6.48 -0.07 -7.96
CA GLY A 18 6.83 -1.38 -7.42
C GLY A 18 5.62 -2.15 -6.93
N GLY A 19 5.72 -3.49 -6.92
CA GLY A 19 4.60 -4.36 -6.55
C GLY A 19 3.59 -4.56 -7.67
N TRP A 20 2.40 -5.04 -7.30
CA TRP A 20 1.35 -5.47 -8.24
C TRP A 20 0.02 -4.86 -7.81
N TYR A 21 -0.81 -4.44 -8.77
CA TYR A 21 -2.06 -3.75 -8.42
C TYR A 21 -3.15 -3.95 -9.46
N ARG A 22 -4.39 -3.67 -9.04
CA ARG A 22 -5.52 -3.46 -9.92
C ARG A 22 -6.44 -2.42 -9.31
N GLN A 23 -6.83 -1.41 -10.09
CA GLN A 23 -7.86 -0.47 -9.67
C GLN A 23 -9.22 -1.14 -9.77
N THR A 24 -9.95 -1.19 -8.64
CA THR A 24 -11.25 -1.85 -8.57
C THR A 24 -12.40 -0.86 -8.71
N HIS A 25 -12.15 0.40 -8.36
CA HIS A 25 -13.18 1.44 -8.43
C HIS A 25 -12.53 2.81 -8.62
N ILE A 26 -13.22 3.65 -9.37
CA ILE A 26 -12.88 5.05 -9.53
C ILE A 26 -14.16 5.87 -9.55
N ASP A 27 -14.20 6.91 -8.72
CA ASP A 27 -15.27 7.90 -8.71
C ASP A 27 -14.90 9.00 -9.70
N ASN A 28 -15.54 8.99 -10.87
CA ASN A 28 -15.24 9.96 -11.93
C ASN A 28 -15.79 11.33 -11.56
N ALA A 29 -14.90 12.28 -11.33
CA ALA A 29 -15.21 13.68 -11.11
C ALA A 29 -14.16 14.52 -11.81
N GLN A 30 -14.55 15.74 -12.19
CA GLN A 30 -13.63 16.67 -12.84
C GLN A 30 -13.17 17.72 -11.82
N PRO A 31 -11.89 18.14 -11.86
CA PRO A 31 -10.81 17.78 -12.81
C PRO A 31 -10.12 16.46 -12.49
N ARG A 32 -10.44 15.80 -11.37
CA ARG A 32 -9.88 14.49 -11.01
C ARG A 32 -10.92 13.68 -10.22
N ALA A 33 -10.69 12.39 -10.12
CA ALA A 33 -11.56 11.50 -9.35
C ALA A 33 -11.65 11.92 -7.89
N ASN A 34 -12.83 11.80 -7.28
CA ASN A 34 -13.02 12.03 -5.86
C ASN A 34 -12.38 10.95 -5.00
N GLY A 35 -12.33 9.72 -5.51
CA GLY A 35 -11.72 8.60 -4.81
C GLY A 35 -11.50 7.40 -5.73
N THR A 36 -10.55 6.56 -5.35
CA THR A 36 -10.25 5.30 -6.03
C THR A 36 -10.05 4.19 -5.00
N CYS A 37 -10.27 2.96 -5.42
CA CYS A 37 -9.90 1.77 -4.65
C CYS A 37 -9.02 0.87 -5.50
N ILE A 38 -8.01 0.26 -4.89
CA ILE A 38 -7.14 -0.70 -5.56
C ILE A 38 -6.96 -1.94 -4.69
N TYR A 39 -6.59 -3.05 -5.33
CA TYR A 39 -5.81 -4.09 -4.68
C TYR A 39 -4.33 -3.80 -4.93
N PHE A 40 -3.49 -4.03 -3.93
CA PHE A 40 -2.05 -3.86 -4.05
C PHE A 40 -1.34 -5.00 -3.33
N LEU A 41 -0.35 -5.60 -3.99
CA LEU A 41 0.39 -6.74 -3.44
C LEU A 41 1.88 -6.48 -3.56
N LEU A 42 2.59 -6.72 -2.45
CA LEU A 42 4.06 -6.74 -2.41
C LEU A 42 4.53 -8.14 -2.04
N LYS A 43 5.44 -8.70 -2.85
CA LYS A 43 6.11 -9.95 -2.53
C LYS A 43 7.32 -9.70 -1.63
N GLU A 44 7.85 -10.79 -1.06
CA GLU A 44 9.11 -10.76 -0.33
C GLU A 44 10.21 -10.11 -1.17
N GLY A 45 10.93 -9.18 -0.58
CA GLY A 45 12.02 -8.46 -1.24
C GLY A 45 11.56 -7.31 -2.14
N GLU A 46 10.27 -7.18 -2.42
CA GLU A 46 9.73 -6.03 -3.15
C GLU A 46 9.41 -4.89 -2.19
N SER A 47 9.51 -3.68 -2.70
CA SER A 47 9.14 -2.48 -1.97
C SER A 47 8.53 -1.47 -2.93
N SER A 48 7.53 -0.74 -2.49
CA SER A 48 7.10 0.44 -3.23
C SER A 48 8.15 1.54 -3.01
N HIS A 49 8.46 2.28 -4.05
CA HIS A 49 9.46 3.34 -3.98
C HIS A 49 8.92 4.54 -3.20
N TRP A 50 9.83 5.32 -2.60
CA TRP A 50 9.45 6.58 -1.99
C TRP A 50 8.70 7.45 -2.99
N HIS A 51 7.50 7.86 -2.62
CA HIS A 51 6.67 8.76 -3.42
C HIS A 51 5.71 9.50 -2.52
N LYS A 52 5.10 10.56 -3.02
CA LYS A 52 4.04 11.27 -2.33
C LYS A 52 2.86 11.49 -3.27
N VAL A 53 1.68 11.62 -2.66
CA VAL A 53 0.44 11.86 -3.39
C VAL A 53 -0.22 13.10 -2.81
N ASP A 54 -0.82 13.92 -3.65
CA ASP A 54 -1.52 15.14 -3.26
C ASP A 54 -2.97 14.86 -2.82
N ALA A 55 -3.18 13.70 -2.23
CA ALA A 55 -4.44 13.27 -1.63
C ALA A 55 -4.14 12.39 -0.43
N THR A 56 -5.08 12.29 0.49
CA THR A 56 -4.97 11.35 1.61
C THR A 56 -5.12 9.92 1.07
N GLU A 57 -4.25 9.03 1.52
CA GLU A 57 -4.37 7.60 1.24
C GLU A 57 -4.67 6.84 2.51
N ILE A 58 -5.45 5.77 2.38
CA ILE A 58 -5.76 4.87 3.49
C ILE A 58 -5.34 3.47 3.05
N TRP A 59 -4.46 2.85 3.84
CA TRP A 59 -3.99 1.49 3.61
C TRP A 59 -4.81 0.52 4.44
N HIS A 60 -5.32 -0.54 3.82
CA HIS A 60 -6.12 -1.58 4.47
C HIS A 60 -5.39 -2.91 4.35
N TYR A 61 -5.20 -3.62 5.48
CA TYR A 61 -4.67 -4.97 5.46
C TYR A 61 -5.75 -5.97 5.02
N TYR A 62 -5.41 -6.84 4.06
CA TYR A 62 -6.32 -7.91 3.60
C TYR A 62 -5.79 -9.30 3.89
N ALA A 63 -4.53 -9.62 3.57
CA ALA A 63 -3.99 -10.95 3.72
C ALA A 63 -2.46 -10.96 3.71
N GLY A 64 -1.88 -12.05 4.19
CA GLY A 64 -0.45 -12.29 4.15
C GLY A 64 0.28 -11.79 5.39
N ALA A 65 1.58 -11.53 5.25
CA ALA A 65 2.40 -11.03 6.34
C ALA A 65 2.09 -9.57 6.66
N PRO A 66 2.42 -9.10 7.86
CA PRO A 66 2.35 -7.66 8.14
C PRO A 66 3.22 -6.85 7.19
N LEU A 67 2.83 -5.60 6.97
CA LEU A 67 3.52 -4.69 6.07
C LEU A 67 4.09 -3.53 6.88
N ILE A 68 5.34 -3.14 6.58
CA ILE A 68 5.94 -1.93 7.16
C ILE A 68 5.69 -0.78 6.21
N LEU A 69 4.98 0.24 6.70
CA LEU A 69 4.73 1.49 6.00
C LEU A 69 5.61 2.57 6.60
N SER A 70 6.52 3.10 5.80
CA SER A 70 7.43 4.17 6.21
C SER A 70 6.87 5.51 5.73
N LEU A 71 6.80 6.48 6.62
CA LEU A 71 6.26 7.82 6.35
C LEU A 71 7.29 8.89 6.68
N ALA A 72 7.31 9.96 5.89
CA ALA A 72 8.12 11.14 6.17
C ALA A 72 7.36 12.40 5.70
N GLU A 73 7.45 13.46 6.48
CA GLU A 73 6.81 14.73 6.12
C GLU A 73 7.53 15.42 4.97
N THR A 74 8.85 15.22 4.84
CA THR A 74 9.68 15.80 3.79
C THR A 74 10.60 14.75 3.21
N ASP A 75 11.17 15.02 2.04
CA ASP A 75 12.13 14.13 1.38
C ASP A 75 13.47 14.01 2.13
N GLN A 76 13.67 14.80 3.16
CA GLN A 76 14.86 14.75 4.01
C GLN A 76 14.64 14.00 5.31
N GLY A 77 13.42 13.53 5.55
CA GLY A 77 13.06 12.79 6.76
C GLY A 77 12.86 13.69 7.96
N PRO A 78 12.90 13.15 9.18
CA PRO A 78 13.09 11.72 9.46
C PRO A 78 11.89 10.88 9.02
N ALA A 79 12.15 9.60 8.76
CA ALA A 79 11.08 8.64 8.45
C ALA A 79 10.66 7.91 9.73
N THR A 80 9.36 7.62 9.84
CA THR A 80 8.82 6.76 10.89
C THR A 80 8.25 5.50 10.26
N GLU A 81 8.39 4.36 10.94
CA GLU A 81 7.84 3.09 10.48
C GLU A 81 6.58 2.74 11.26
N HIS A 82 5.57 2.25 10.53
CA HIS A 82 4.29 1.83 11.08
C HIS A 82 3.96 0.43 10.58
N LEU A 83 3.38 -0.40 11.44
CA LEU A 83 3.05 -1.78 11.09
C LEU A 83 1.57 -1.89 10.73
N LEU A 84 1.31 -2.29 9.49
CA LEU A 84 -0.04 -2.63 9.01
C LEU A 84 -0.25 -4.13 9.26
N THR A 85 -1.12 -4.48 10.20
CA THR A 85 -1.26 -5.85 10.69
C THR A 85 -2.62 -6.04 11.33
N PRO A 86 -3.17 -7.27 11.29
CA PRO A 86 -4.37 -7.59 12.08
C PRO A 86 -4.09 -7.75 13.57
N ASP A 87 -2.81 -7.84 13.98
CA ASP A 87 -2.42 -7.96 15.38
C ASP A 87 -2.42 -6.59 16.06
N LEU A 88 -3.51 -6.28 16.77
CA LEU A 88 -3.72 -4.98 17.41
C LEU A 88 -2.73 -4.67 18.52
N SER A 89 -2.00 -5.67 19.03
CA SER A 89 -0.95 -5.44 20.02
C SER A 89 0.33 -4.89 19.39
N LYS A 90 0.48 -4.97 18.07
CA LYS A 90 1.70 -4.58 17.35
C LYS A 90 1.50 -3.42 16.39
N GLY A 91 0.28 -3.19 15.93
CA GLY A 91 0.00 -2.16 14.96
C GLY A 91 -1.51 -2.04 14.68
N ALA A 92 -1.88 -1.75 13.46
CA ALA A 92 -3.26 -1.57 13.07
C ALA A 92 -3.55 -2.15 11.69
N PRO A 93 -4.79 -2.61 11.44
CA PRO A 93 -5.18 -3.14 10.11
C PRO A 93 -5.47 -2.03 9.09
N GLN A 94 -5.47 -0.77 9.53
CA GLN A 94 -5.70 0.40 8.69
C GLN A 94 -4.74 1.49 9.10
N LEU A 95 -4.06 2.11 8.13
CA LEU A 95 -3.15 3.23 8.37
C LEU A 95 -3.45 4.36 7.38
N ILE A 96 -3.36 5.60 7.85
CA ILE A 96 -3.62 6.79 7.04
C ILE A 96 -2.32 7.47 6.69
N VAL A 97 -2.13 7.77 5.39
CA VAL A 97 -1.03 8.60 4.90
C VAL A 97 -1.60 9.99 4.64
N PRO A 98 -1.21 11.00 5.43
CA PRO A 98 -1.67 12.36 5.21
C PRO A 98 -1.27 12.89 3.83
N ILE A 99 -2.06 13.83 3.33
CA ILE A 99 -1.80 14.49 2.05
C ILE A 99 -0.36 15.02 2.00
N ASN A 100 0.31 14.80 0.87
CA ASN A 100 1.68 15.25 0.59
C ASN A 100 2.78 14.67 1.50
N HIS A 101 2.48 13.65 2.30
CA HIS A 101 3.53 12.91 3.01
C HIS A 101 4.20 11.91 2.07
N TRP A 102 5.50 11.73 2.25
CA TRP A 102 6.26 10.70 1.56
C TRP A 102 5.96 9.35 2.17
N GLN A 103 5.84 8.33 1.32
CA GLN A 103 5.52 6.97 1.76
C GLN A 103 6.31 5.93 0.99
N LYS A 104 6.58 4.82 1.66
CA LYS A 104 7.26 3.66 1.13
C LYS A 104 6.79 2.44 1.92
N ALA A 105 6.67 1.28 1.27
CA ALA A 105 6.18 0.09 1.92
C ALA A 105 6.96 -1.15 1.53
N ARG A 106 7.03 -2.13 2.44
CA ARG A 106 7.57 -3.46 2.16
C ARG A 106 6.85 -4.51 2.98
N SER A 107 6.73 -5.71 2.42
CA SER A 107 6.20 -6.86 3.16
C SER A 107 7.25 -7.40 4.12
N THR A 108 6.81 -7.90 5.28
CA THR A 108 7.70 -8.58 6.25
C THR A 108 7.79 -10.08 6.01
N GLY A 109 7.10 -10.63 5.04
CA GLY A 109 7.10 -12.08 4.74
C GLY A 109 6.97 -12.35 3.26
N ALA A 110 6.39 -13.50 2.92
CA ALA A 110 6.31 -13.94 1.53
C ALA A 110 5.52 -12.98 0.64
N PHE A 111 4.46 -12.38 1.19
CA PHE A 111 3.69 -11.33 0.53
C PHE A 111 2.80 -10.62 1.53
N THR A 112 2.32 -9.43 1.14
CA THR A 112 1.21 -8.74 1.80
C THR A 112 0.23 -8.26 0.74
N LEU A 113 -1.06 -8.55 0.92
CA LEU A 113 -2.14 -8.01 0.09
C LEU A 113 -2.86 -6.92 0.87
N VAL A 114 -2.98 -5.76 0.25
CA VAL A 114 -3.59 -4.57 0.85
C VAL A 114 -4.52 -3.88 -0.14
N GLY A 115 -5.19 -2.89 0.35
CA GLY A 115 -6.00 -2.00 -0.46
C GLY A 115 -5.93 -0.57 0.03
#